data_3696c40f10c0e2373d41da4c12328829
#
_entry.id   3696c40f10c0e2373d41da4c12328829
#
_cell.length_a   1.000
_cell.length_b   1.000
_cell.length_c   1.000
_cell.angle_alpha   90.00
_cell.angle_beta   90.00
_cell.angle_gamma   90.00
#
_symmetry.space_group_name_H-M   'P 1'
#
loop_
_entity.id
_entity.type
_entity.pdbx_description
1 polymer ?
#
loop_
_entity_poly.entity_id
_entity_poly.type
_entity_poly.pdbx_seq_one_letter_code
_entity_poly.pdbx_strand_id
1 'polypeptide(L)'
;MDEGLGRDRARLLELLTKQSFERRKVTLASGKESDFYIDCKKVALSAEGHWLIGRLFLAEIKKHCPNAVAVGGLTLGADPLASAVSLTSYLWGQPIPAFIVRKEAKGHGTGVWIEGRNLIPDGAEVAIVEDVVTTGGSSLKAIERVEADGLKARHAFALVDRLEGGNEAFTARGYVVHPLFTRKDFIP
;
A
#
# COMPACT_ATOMS: atom_id res chain seq x y z
N MET A 1 5.05 -19.03 -9.70
CA MET A 1 4.63 -17.72 -9.17
C MET A 1 4.78 -16.60 -10.21
N ASP A 2 5.78 -16.63 -11.07
CA ASP A 2 6.08 -15.54 -12.04
C ASP A 2 5.30 -15.61 -13.37
N GLU A 3 4.66 -16.74 -13.69
CA GLU A 3 3.92 -16.84 -14.94
C GLU A 3 2.70 -15.92 -14.93
N GLY A 4 2.72 -14.92 -15.79
CA GLY A 4 1.61 -14.01 -16.02
C GLY A 4 1.69 -12.66 -15.33
N LEU A 5 2.62 -12.40 -14.40
CA LEU A 5 2.70 -11.11 -13.69
C LEU A 5 2.85 -9.90 -14.62
N GLY A 6 3.55 -10.06 -15.75
CA GLY A 6 3.64 -9.01 -16.76
C GLY A 6 2.28 -8.67 -17.39
N ARG A 7 1.46 -9.69 -17.69
CA ARG A 7 0.09 -9.51 -18.19
C ARG A 7 -0.82 -8.92 -17.12
N ASP A 8 -0.70 -9.39 -15.89
CA ASP A 8 -1.47 -8.87 -14.75
C ASP A 8 -1.16 -7.39 -14.51
N ARG A 9 0.12 -6.99 -14.58
CA ARG A 9 0.54 -5.60 -14.47
C ARG A 9 -0.04 -4.72 -15.59
N ALA A 10 0.06 -5.17 -16.84
CA ALA A 10 -0.51 -4.44 -17.98
C ALA A 10 -2.03 -4.29 -17.84
N ARG A 11 -2.73 -5.35 -17.41
CA ARG A 11 -4.17 -5.32 -17.20
C ARG A 11 -4.58 -4.40 -16.05
N LEU A 12 -3.85 -4.43 -14.94
CA LEU A 12 -4.11 -3.53 -13.80
C LEU A 12 -3.90 -2.06 -14.19
N LEU A 13 -2.85 -1.74 -14.96
CA LEU A 13 -2.62 -0.40 -15.49
C LEU A 13 -3.78 0.07 -16.37
N GLU A 14 -4.28 -0.80 -17.26
CA GLU A 14 -5.44 -0.51 -18.10
C GLU A 14 -6.67 -0.16 -17.27
N LEU A 15 -6.97 -0.96 -16.23
CA LEU A 15 -8.11 -0.72 -15.34
C LEU A 15 -7.95 0.61 -14.57
N LEU A 16 -6.78 0.86 -14.00
CA LEU A 16 -6.49 2.11 -13.29
C LEU A 16 -6.63 3.33 -14.22
N THR A 17 -6.09 3.24 -15.43
CA THR A 17 -6.17 4.32 -16.41
C THR A 17 -7.62 4.62 -16.80
N LYS A 18 -8.43 3.59 -17.03
CA LYS A 18 -9.83 3.77 -17.48
C LYS A 18 -10.80 4.18 -16.38
N GLN A 19 -10.59 3.70 -15.15
CA GLN A 19 -11.61 3.82 -14.09
C GLN A 19 -11.21 4.75 -12.94
N SER A 20 -9.91 4.91 -12.69
CA SER A 20 -9.38 5.61 -11.52
C SER A 20 -8.71 6.93 -11.86
N PHE A 21 -8.03 7.01 -12.99
CA PHE A 21 -7.26 8.18 -13.41
C PHE A 21 -8.13 9.22 -14.12
N GLU A 22 -7.93 10.49 -13.79
CA GLU A 22 -8.54 11.64 -14.45
C GLU A 22 -7.49 12.74 -14.63
N ARG A 23 -7.33 13.24 -15.86
CA ARG A 23 -6.50 14.42 -16.11
C ARG A 23 -7.33 15.66 -15.82
N ARG A 24 -7.24 16.18 -14.59
CA ARG A 24 -7.93 17.39 -14.15
C ARG A 24 -7.09 18.17 -13.16
N LYS A 25 -7.26 19.50 -13.17
CA LYS A 25 -6.62 20.35 -12.15
C LYS A 25 -7.19 20.04 -10.77
N VAL A 26 -6.31 19.76 -9.84
CA VAL A 26 -6.63 19.53 -8.43
C VAL A 26 -5.63 20.30 -7.57
N THR A 27 -6.12 20.86 -6.47
CA THR A 27 -5.23 21.44 -5.46
C THR A 27 -4.90 20.36 -4.44
N LEU A 28 -3.61 20.12 -4.26
CA LEU A 28 -3.09 19.14 -3.30
C LEU A 28 -3.21 19.66 -1.87
N ALA A 29 -3.09 18.78 -0.89
CA ALA A 29 -3.02 19.15 0.52
C ALA A 29 -1.84 20.11 0.84
N SER A 30 -0.79 20.11 0.01
CA SER A 30 0.33 21.02 0.08
C SER A 30 0.05 22.42 -0.50
N GLY A 31 -1.15 22.66 -1.07
CA GLY A 31 -1.51 23.89 -1.78
C GLY A 31 -1.00 23.96 -3.24
N LYS A 32 -0.21 22.99 -3.70
CA LYS A 32 0.27 22.95 -5.09
C LYS A 32 -0.83 22.50 -6.04
N GLU A 33 -0.86 23.05 -7.25
CA GLU A 33 -1.71 22.54 -8.33
C GLU A 33 -1.08 21.31 -8.98
N SER A 34 -1.91 20.33 -9.32
CA SER A 34 -1.55 19.14 -10.08
C SER A 34 -2.61 18.90 -11.16
N ASP A 35 -2.21 18.36 -12.29
CA ASP A 35 -3.11 17.91 -13.36
C ASP A 35 -3.37 16.40 -13.30
N PHE A 36 -2.92 15.75 -12.23
CA PHE A 36 -3.05 14.31 -12.00
C PHE A 36 -3.98 14.03 -10.82
N TYR A 37 -5.11 13.44 -11.09
CA TYR A 37 -6.00 12.91 -10.07
C TYR A 37 -6.17 11.40 -10.25
N ILE A 38 -6.09 10.64 -9.17
CA ILE A 38 -6.34 9.20 -9.20
C ILE A 38 -7.06 8.76 -7.91
N ASP A 39 -8.14 7.98 -8.07
CA ASP A 39 -8.82 7.29 -6.98
C ASP A 39 -8.72 5.78 -7.19
N CYS A 40 -7.68 5.20 -6.62
CA CYS A 40 -7.39 3.77 -6.76
C CYS A 40 -8.46 2.86 -6.17
N LYS A 41 -9.30 3.35 -5.24
CA LYS A 41 -10.38 2.57 -4.62
C LYS A 41 -11.40 2.08 -5.63
N LYS A 42 -11.65 2.81 -6.72
CA LYS A 42 -12.54 2.38 -7.80
C LYS A 42 -12.12 1.03 -8.42
N VAL A 43 -10.82 0.78 -8.51
CA VAL A 43 -10.26 -0.48 -9.01
C VAL A 43 -9.96 -1.44 -7.86
N ALA A 44 -9.37 -0.97 -6.76
CA ALA A 44 -9.01 -1.83 -5.63
C ALA A 44 -10.21 -2.55 -5.00
N LEU A 45 -11.40 -1.97 -5.08
CA LEU A 45 -12.66 -2.57 -4.59
C LEU A 45 -13.40 -3.38 -5.66
N SER A 46 -12.95 -3.38 -6.92
CA SER A 46 -13.49 -4.28 -7.95
C SER A 46 -12.91 -5.68 -7.80
N ALA A 47 -13.67 -6.71 -8.17
CA ALA A 47 -13.24 -8.11 -8.02
C ALA A 47 -11.95 -8.40 -8.82
N GLU A 48 -11.88 -7.94 -10.08
CA GLU A 48 -10.72 -8.12 -10.94
C GLU A 48 -9.52 -7.32 -10.42
N GLY A 49 -9.71 -6.04 -10.08
CA GLY A 49 -8.65 -5.18 -9.56
C GLY A 49 -8.09 -5.71 -8.23
N HIS A 50 -8.96 -6.14 -7.32
CA HIS A 50 -8.57 -6.74 -6.05
C HIS A 50 -7.68 -7.97 -6.24
N TRP A 51 -8.07 -8.87 -7.14
CA TRP A 51 -7.31 -10.07 -7.47
C TRP A 51 -5.92 -9.73 -8.08
N LEU A 52 -5.88 -8.82 -9.05
CA LEU A 52 -4.62 -8.38 -9.69
C LEU A 52 -3.68 -7.72 -8.69
N ILE A 53 -4.20 -6.84 -7.83
CA ILE A 53 -3.44 -6.15 -6.78
C ILE A 53 -2.84 -7.16 -5.81
N GLY A 54 -3.63 -8.13 -5.35
CA GLY A 54 -3.15 -9.16 -4.43
C GLY A 54 -1.95 -9.94 -4.99
N ARG A 55 -1.99 -10.33 -6.26
CA ARG A 55 -0.92 -11.04 -6.94
C ARG A 55 0.35 -10.21 -7.10
N LEU A 56 0.20 -8.99 -7.58
CA LEU A 56 1.34 -8.11 -7.86
C LEU A 56 2.01 -7.63 -6.58
N PHE A 57 1.25 -7.19 -5.59
CA PHE A 57 1.83 -6.79 -4.31
C PHE A 57 2.49 -7.96 -3.58
N LEU A 58 1.86 -9.15 -3.57
CA LEU A 58 2.49 -10.30 -2.91
C LEU A 58 3.81 -10.68 -3.58
N ALA A 59 3.91 -10.59 -4.91
CA ALA A 59 5.16 -10.82 -5.63
C ALA A 59 6.24 -9.79 -5.25
N GLU A 60 5.90 -8.51 -5.21
CA GLU A 60 6.84 -7.45 -4.82
C GLU A 60 7.25 -7.55 -3.33
N ILE A 61 6.31 -7.87 -2.44
CA ILE A 61 6.61 -8.10 -1.02
C ILE A 61 7.60 -9.25 -0.87
N LYS A 62 7.37 -10.38 -1.53
CA LYS A 62 8.28 -11.53 -1.45
C LYS A 62 9.67 -11.24 -2.00
N LYS A 63 9.76 -10.38 -3.00
CA LYS A 63 11.03 -9.97 -3.61
C LYS A 63 11.84 -9.02 -2.71
N HIS A 64 11.19 -8.05 -2.07
CA HIS A 64 11.86 -6.94 -1.38
C HIS A 64 11.78 -7.02 0.15
N CYS A 65 10.82 -7.76 0.68
CA CYS A 65 10.58 -7.94 2.12
C CYS A 65 10.22 -9.42 2.42
N PRO A 66 11.11 -10.39 2.08
CA PRO A 66 10.79 -11.82 2.13
C PRO A 66 10.46 -12.34 3.54
N ASN A 67 10.90 -11.62 4.57
CA ASN A 67 10.65 -11.96 5.97
C ASN A 67 9.37 -11.32 6.54
N ALA A 68 8.62 -10.57 5.74
CA ALA A 68 7.36 -9.99 6.20
C ALA A 68 6.36 -11.09 6.58
N VAL A 69 5.89 -11.06 7.82
CA VAL A 69 4.92 -12.02 8.35
C VAL A 69 3.49 -11.49 8.32
N ALA A 70 3.28 -10.21 8.00
CA ALA A 70 1.97 -9.59 7.87
C ALA A 70 2.03 -8.40 6.91
N VAL A 71 0.88 -7.96 6.43
CA VAL A 71 0.72 -6.84 5.51
C VAL A 71 -0.37 -5.89 5.99
N GLY A 72 -0.15 -4.58 5.94
CA GLY A 72 -1.17 -3.61 6.35
C GLY A 72 -0.77 -2.18 6.03
N GLY A 73 -1.56 -1.22 6.50
CA GLY A 73 -1.29 0.20 6.29
C GLY A 73 -2.37 1.08 6.88
N LEU A 74 -2.32 2.39 6.59
CA LEU A 74 -3.27 3.35 7.13
C LEU A 74 -4.64 3.21 6.46
N THR A 75 -5.67 3.04 7.29
CA THR A 75 -7.07 2.99 6.80
C THR A 75 -7.43 4.31 6.11
N LEU A 76 -8.22 4.35 5.06
CA LEU A 76 -9.01 3.35 4.29
C LEU A 76 -8.28 2.83 3.05
N GLY A 77 -7.27 3.57 2.55
CA GLY A 77 -6.61 3.26 1.27
C GLY A 77 -5.91 1.90 1.27
N ALA A 78 -5.27 1.56 2.39
CA ALA A 78 -4.55 0.30 2.54
C ALA A 78 -5.45 -0.92 2.75
N ASP A 79 -6.66 -0.76 3.29
CA ASP A 79 -7.49 -1.89 3.72
C ASP A 79 -7.79 -2.90 2.61
N PRO A 80 -8.28 -2.48 1.41
CA PRO A 80 -8.52 -3.43 0.33
C PRO A 80 -7.23 -4.05 -0.22
N LEU A 81 -6.09 -3.33 -0.17
CA LEU A 81 -4.81 -3.85 -0.66
C LEU A 81 -4.29 -4.94 0.26
N ALA A 82 -4.29 -4.68 1.57
CA ALA A 82 -3.87 -5.66 2.58
C ALA A 82 -4.75 -6.93 2.55
N SER A 83 -6.07 -6.75 2.40
CA SER A 83 -7.02 -7.86 2.24
C SER A 83 -6.72 -8.69 1.00
N ALA A 84 -6.47 -8.04 -0.15
CA ALA A 84 -6.11 -8.71 -1.40
C ALA A 84 -4.84 -9.54 -1.28
N VAL A 85 -3.79 -8.97 -0.67
CA VAL A 85 -2.52 -9.66 -0.45
C VAL A 85 -2.69 -10.85 0.50
N SER A 86 -3.39 -10.66 1.62
CA SER A 86 -3.61 -11.71 2.61
C SER A 86 -4.36 -12.90 2.01
N LEU A 87 -5.47 -12.66 1.30
CA LEU A 87 -6.22 -13.72 0.62
C LEU A 87 -5.36 -14.44 -0.43
N THR A 88 -4.62 -13.68 -1.25
CA THR A 88 -3.75 -14.27 -2.27
C THR A 88 -2.65 -15.11 -1.65
N SER A 89 -2.05 -14.67 -0.54
CA SER A 89 -1.00 -15.40 0.17
C SER A 89 -1.49 -16.75 0.68
N TYR A 90 -2.72 -16.80 1.20
CA TYR A 90 -3.37 -18.04 1.61
C TYR A 90 -3.57 -19.00 0.44
N LEU A 91 -4.12 -18.52 -0.67
CA LEU A 91 -4.35 -19.33 -1.88
C LEU A 91 -3.04 -19.86 -2.48
N TRP A 92 -1.92 -19.19 -2.25
CA TRP A 92 -0.60 -19.62 -2.71
C TRP A 92 0.18 -20.45 -1.67
N GLY A 93 -0.45 -20.84 -0.58
CA GLY A 93 0.10 -21.74 0.44
C GLY A 93 1.17 -21.13 1.33
N GLN A 94 1.28 -19.79 1.39
CA GLN A 94 2.19 -19.06 2.27
C GLN A 94 1.46 -17.89 2.94
N PRO A 95 0.50 -18.18 3.84
CA PRO A 95 -0.41 -17.19 4.38
C PRO A 95 0.31 -16.15 5.25
N ILE A 96 0.03 -14.88 4.98
CA ILE A 96 0.37 -13.74 5.83
C ILE A 96 -0.91 -12.98 6.17
N PRO A 97 -1.20 -12.71 7.46
CA PRO A 97 -2.38 -11.98 7.88
C PRO A 97 -2.34 -10.52 7.45
N ALA A 98 -3.51 -9.91 7.31
CA ALA A 98 -3.67 -8.49 7.17
C ALA A 98 -3.80 -7.81 8.53
N PHE A 99 -3.34 -6.56 8.64
CA PHE A 99 -3.59 -5.67 9.76
C PHE A 99 -4.02 -4.29 9.26
N ILE A 100 -4.68 -3.50 10.12
CA ILE A 100 -5.13 -2.14 9.77
C ILE A 100 -4.55 -1.16 10.78
N VAL A 101 -3.87 -0.11 10.30
CA VAL A 101 -3.45 1.03 11.11
C VAL A 101 -4.55 2.08 11.12
N ARG A 102 -5.06 2.40 12.28
CA ARG A 102 -6.15 3.36 12.47
C ARG A 102 -5.63 4.80 12.37
N LYS A 103 -6.47 5.72 11.88
CA LYS A 103 -6.18 7.17 11.89
C LYS A 103 -6.21 7.74 13.31
N GLU A 104 -7.09 7.16 14.14
CA GLU A 104 -7.31 7.54 15.53
C GLU A 104 -7.34 6.30 16.41
N ALA A 105 -6.89 6.44 17.66
CA ALA A 105 -6.94 5.34 18.61
C ALA A 105 -8.39 4.93 18.93
N LYS A 106 -8.63 3.64 19.10
CA LYS A 106 -9.94 3.12 19.49
C LYS A 106 -10.16 3.30 20.98
N GLY A 107 -11.20 4.08 21.32
CA GLY A 107 -11.84 4.06 22.64
C GLY A 107 -11.05 4.62 23.81
N HIS A 108 -11.68 4.57 24.98
CA HIS A 108 -11.15 5.05 26.27
C HIS A 108 -10.10 4.07 26.82
N GLY A 109 -8.93 4.54 27.24
CA GLY A 109 -7.86 3.74 27.84
C GLY A 109 -6.64 3.56 26.94
N THR A 110 -6.05 2.37 26.92
CA THR A 110 -4.84 2.01 26.16
C THR A 110 -5.08 1.95 24.64
N GLY A 111 -5.34 3.07 24.02
CA GLY A 111 -5.82 3.20 22.65
C GLY A 111 -5.23 2.21 21.65
N VAL A 112 -6.06 1.32 21.11
CA VAL A 112 -5.65 0.37 20.06
C VAL A 112 -5.46 1.12 18.74
N TRP A 113 -4.24 1.08 18.21
CA TRP A 113 -3.88 1.70 16.94
C TRP A 113 -3.85 0.71 15.78
N ILE A 114 -3.66 -0.59 16.06
CA ILE A 114 -3.51 -1.63 15.06
C ILE A 114 -4.55 -2.72 15.27
N GLU A 115 -5.47 -2.85 14.33
CA GLU A 115 -6.39 -4.01 14.28
C GLU A 115 -5.65 -5.21 13.68
N GLY A 116 -5.91 -6.42 14.19
CA GLY A 116 -5.20 -7.64 13.77
C GLY A 116 -3.82 -7.82 14.41
N ARG A 117 -3.42 -6.95 15.34
CA ARG A 117 -2.11 -6.99 16.02
C ARG A 117 -1.82 -8.34 16.70
N ASN A 118 -2.84 -8.96 17.24
CA ASN A 118 -2.77 -10.28 17.92
C ASN A 118 -2.36 -11.44 17.00
N LEU A 119 -2.38 -11.23 15.68
CA LEU A 119 -1.95 -12.22 14.69
C LEU A 119 -0.45 -12.11 14.34
N ILE A 120 0.25 -11.09 14.87
CA ILE A 120 1.61 -10.74 14.50
C ILE A 120 2.53 -10.92 15.71
N PRO A 121 3.61 -11.72 15.61
CA PRO A 121 4.61 -11.87 16.67
C PRO A 121 5.31 -10.55 16.98
N ASP A 122 5.68 -10.35 18.26
CA ASP A 122 6.45 -9.19 18.68
C ASP A 122 7.82 -9.15 17.97
N GLY A 123 8.24 -7.94 17.59
CA GLY A 123 9.51 -7.72 16.88
C GLY A 123 9.52 -8.18 15.44
N ALA A 124 8.40 -8.72 14.92
CA ALA A 124 8.32 -9.21 13.55
C ALA A 124 8.41 -8.10 12.51
N GLU A 125 8.88 -8.45 11.31
CA GLU A 125 8.88 -7.57 10.14
C GLU A 125 7.53 -7.64 9.43
N VAL A 126 7.01 -6.47 9.03
CA VAL A 126 5.74 -6.34 8.31
C VAL A 126 5.90 -5.46 7.07
N ALA A 127 5.08 -5.72 6.06
CA ALA A 127 5.00 -4.91 4.85
C ALA A 127 3.91 -3.84 4.98
N ILE A 128 4.24 -2.59 4.65
CA ILE A 128 3.26 -1.50 4.58
C ILE A 128 2.75 -1.37 3.15
N VAL A 129 1.43 -1.25 2.97
CA VAL A 129 0.82 -0.99 1.67
C VAL A 129 0.09 0.36 1.66
N GLU A 130 0.06 1.01 0.50
CA GLU A 130 -0.59 2.30 0.29
C GLU A 130 -1.22 2.34 -1.11
N ASP A 131 -2.39 2.95 -1.24
CA ASP A 131 -3.02 3.11 -2.55
C ASP A 131 -2.34 4.20 -3.39
N VAL A 132 -2.07 5.37 -2.82
CA VAL A 132 -1.41 6.48 -3.53
C VAL A 132 -0.39 7.18 -2.63
N VAL A 133 0.86 7.15 -3.04
CA VAL A 133 1.90 7.98 -2.42
C VAL A 133 1.97 9.34 -3.14
N THR A 134 1.78 10.41 -2.37
CA THR A 134 2.04 11.80 -2.78
C THR A 134 3.32 12.30 -2.10
N THR A 135 3.19 12.83 -0.90
CA THR A 135 4.31 13.24 -0.04
C THR A 135 4.75 12.15 0.93
N GLY A 136 4.10 10.99 0.94
CA GLY A 136 4.41 9.86 1.82
C GLY A 136 3.87 9.96 3.25
N GLY A 137 3.18 11.05 3.60
CA GLY A 137 2.78 11.31 4.98
C GLY A 137 1.89 10.24 5.62
N SER A 138 0.95 9.65 4.87
CA SER A 138 0.07 8.57 5.36
C SER A 138 0.84 7.31 5.72
N SER A 139 1.66 6.85 4.79
CA SER A 139 2.46 5.63 4.96
C SER A 139 3.52 5.79 6.05
N LEU A 140 4.16 6.97 6.13
CA LEU A 140 5.12 7.26 7.21
C LEU A 140 4.46 7.24 8.59
N LYS A 141 3.23 7.77 8.72
CA LYS A 141 2.45 7.64 9.96
C LYS A 141 2.12 6.18 10.28
N ALA A 142 1.80 5.37 9.26
CA ALA A 142 1.56 3.94 9.47
C ALA A 142 2.83 3.25 9.99
N ILE A 143 3.98 3.52 9.41
CA ILE A 143 5.28 3.00 9.85
C ILE A 143 5.57 3.42 11.30
N GLU A 144 5.45 4.70 11.63
CA GLU A 144 5.66 5.21 12.98
C GLU A 144 4.77 4.52 14.03
N ARG A 145 3.49 4.23 13.69
CA ARG A 145 2.57 3.51 14.57
C ARG A 145 2.95 2.05 14.76
N VAL A 146 3.34 1.40 13.66
CA VAL A 146 3.78 0.01 13.65
C VAL A 146 5.06 -0.18 14.47
N GLU A 147 6.03 0.73 14.31
CA GLU A 147 7.28 0.69 15.07
C GLU A 147 7.10 1.04 16.55
N ALA A 148 6.21 1.99 16.86
CA ALA A 148 5.84 2.31 18.25
C ALA A 148 5.16 1.13 18.97
N ASP A 149 4.56 0.20 18.21
CA ASP A 149 3.93 -1.04 18.72
C ASP A 149 4.92 -2.23 18.75
N GLY A 150 6.21 -1.98 18.53
CA GLY A 150 7.29 -2.96 18.64
C GLY A 150 7.49 -3.85 17.41
N LEU A 151 6.87 -3.53 16.27
CA LEU A 151 7.07 -4.21 15.00
C LEU A 151 8.17 -3.52 14.17
N LYS A 152 8.56 -4.12 13.05
CA LYS A 152 9.54 -3.55 12.12
C LYS A 152 8.90 -3.33 10.75
N ALA A 153 8.99 -2.11 10.22
CA ALA A 153 8.42 -1.75 8.93
C ALA A 153 9.42 -0.91 8.11
N ARG A 154 10.26 -1.56 7.34
CA ARG A 154 11.27 -0.90 6.50
C ARG A 154 10.84 -0.64 5.07
N HIS A 155 9.86 -1.40 4.59
CA HIS A 155 9.41 -1.40 3.20
C HIS A 155 7.94 -1.02 3.10
N ALA A 156 7.65 -0.04 2.25
CA ALA A 156 6.29 0.30 1.84
C ALA A 156 6.09 -0.05 0.36
N PHE A 157 4.89 -0.50 0.01
CA PHE A 157 4.51 -0.89 -1.34
C PHE A 157 3.34 -0.03 -1.77
N ALA A 158 3.52 0.79 -2.81
CA ALA A 158 2.51 1.71 -3.28
C ALA A 158 1.86 1.23 -4.57
N LEU A 159 0.53 1.35 -4.69
CA LEU A 159 -0.11 1.06 -5.95
C LEU A 159 0.29 2.10 -7.00
N VAL A 160 0.25 3.39 -6.63
CA VAL A 160 0.69 4.49 -7.50
C VAL A 160 1.55 5.48 -6.70
N ASP A 161 2.74 5.81 -7.22
CA ASP A 161 3.53 6.96 -6.76
C ASP A 161 3.33 8.14 -7.71
N ARG A 162 2.87 9.27 -7.18
CA ARG A 162 2.66 10.51 -7.95
C ARG A 162 3.93 11.28 -8.22
N LEU A 163 5.07 10.85 -7.70
CA LEU A 163 6.37 11.52 -7.82
C LEU A 163 6.35 12.97 -7.28
N GLU A 164 5.70 13.17 -6.15
CA GLU A 164 5.51 14.48 -5.50
C GLU A 164 6.31 14.60 -4.18
N GLY A 165 7.49 13.98 -4.11
CA GLY A 165 8.40 14.05 -2.95
C GLY A 165 8.24 12.91 -1.96
N GLY A 166 7.39 11.92 -2.24
CA GLY A 166 7.17 10.77 -1.36
C GLY A 166 8.44 9.93 -1.19
N ASN A 167 9.08 9.55 -2.28
CA ASN A 167 10.30 8.72 -2.24
C ASN A 167 11.42 9.38 -1.44
N GLU A 168 11.62 10.70 -1.61
CA GLU A 168 12.60 11.49 -0.86
C GLU A 168 12.29 11.49 0.64
N ALA A 169 11.01 11.62 1.00
CA ALA A 169 10.57 11.62 2.40
C ALA A 169 10.78 10.26 3.08
N PHE A 170 10.58 9.15 2.35
CA PHE A 170 10.90 7.80 2.82
C PHE A 170 12.40 7.61 3.00
N THR A 171 13.19 7.93 1.98
CA THR A 171 14.66 7.77 1.99
C THR A 171 15.31 8.58 3.10
N ALA A 172 14.86 9.82 3.34
CA ALA A 172 15.37 10.67 4.41
C ALA A 172 15.18 10.07 5.82
N ARG A 173 14.26 9.12 5.98
CA ARG A 173 13.97 8.42 7.24
C ARG A 173 14.49 6.97 7.26
N GLY A 174 15.23 6.55 6.23
CA GLY A 174 15.80 5.21 6.13
C GLY A 174 14.82 4.12 5.70
N TYR A 175 13.65 4.50 5.14
CA TYR A 175 12.67 3.58 4.59
C TYR A 175 12.74 3.50 3.06
N VAL A 176 12.15 2.47 2.48
CA VAL A 176 12.10 2.27 1.03
C VAL A 176 10.66 2.13 0.58
N VAL A 177 10.29 2.85 -0.49
CA VAL A 177 9.00 2.68 -1.15
C VAL A 177 9.16 1.97 -2.49
N HIS A 178 8.30 0.98 -2.75
CA HIS A 178 8.27 0.18 -3.97
C HIS A 178 6.94 0.41 -4.69
N PRO A 179 6.87 1.33 -5.67
CA PRO A 179 5.63 1.55 -6.41
C PRO A 179 5.41 0.49 -7.48
N LEU A 180 4.16 0.01 -7.63
CA LEU A 180 3.77 -0.76 -8.81
C LEU A 180 3.73 0.14 -10.05
N PHE A 181 3.15 1.33 -9.91
CA PHE A 181 3.06 2.32 -10.97
C PHE A 181 3.48 3.69 -10.47
N THR A 182 3.89 4.54 -11.40
CA THR A 182 4.19 5.94 -11.15
C THR A 182 3.29 6.82 -12.00
N ARG A 183 3.25 8.12 -11.72
CA ARG A 183 2.57 9.11 -12.58
C ARG A 183 2.95 8.97 -14.06
N LYS A 184 4.21 8.59 -14.37
CA LYS A 184 4.71 8.45 -15.76
C LYS A 184 4.05 7.31 -16.54
N ASP A 185 3.49 6.31 -15.85
CA ASP A 185 2.76 5.22 -16.50
C ASP A 185 1.40 5.67 -17.04
N PHE A 186 0.85 6.80 -16.56
CA PHE A 186 -0.47 7.36 -16.94
C PHE A 186 -0.35 8.58 -17.87
N ILE A 187 0.68 9.37 -17.67
CA ILE A 187 0.97 10.57 -18.48
C ILE A 187 2.43 10.46 -18.93
N PRO A 188 2.67 9.99 -20.17
CA PRO A 188 4.00 9.88 -20.74
C PRO A 188 4.67 11.22 -21.00
#